data_3668db2bc70525459a8e784a90681549
#
_entry.id   3668db2bc70525459a8e784a90681549
#
_cell.length_a   1.000
_cell.length_b   1.000
_cell.length_c   1.000
_cell.angle_alpha   90.00
_cell.angle_beta   90.00
_cell.angle_gamma   90.00
#
_symmetry.space_group_name_H-M   'P 1'
#
loop_
_entity.id
_entity.type
_entity.pdbx_description
1 polymer ?
#
loop_
_entity_poly.entity_id
_entity_poly.type
_entity_poly.pdbx_seq_one_letter_code
_entity_poly.pdbx_strand_id
1 'polypeptide(L)'
;MTSIRNLKTLSPQNRLQTPLPKIGIRPTIDGRYGGVRESLEPQVMNMAKRASQLLQSNLRHACGLPVEVVIADSCIGGFAEAAACAEKWQRENVGVSLTVTPCWCYGSETIDLDPHTPKAIWGFNGTERPGAVYLAAALAGHAQKGVPAFGIYGRDVQDSDDENIPDDVAQKILQFARAGLAAAAMKGTAYLAIGGTSMGIAGSIVDQDFFQEYLGMRVESVDMIEVLRRVERGIFDAKEFERAQKWVKENCPEGKDWNPKDKRRSRKQKDKEWELSIKMAMIMRDLMIGNPALEKLGFREEARGHNALAAGFQGQRNWTDHLPNGDFPEAILNTSFDWNGIRQPFILATENDALNAASMLFGHLLTGTAQLFADVRTYWSAEAVERVTGHTLEGAA
;
A
#
# COMPACT_ATOMS: atom_id res chain seq x y z
N MET A 1 12.00 -9.85 15.87
CA MET A 1 11.00 -9.69 14.77
C MET A 1 9.84 -10.62 15.07
N THR A 2 8.75 -10.09 15.60
CA THR A 2 7.54 -10.87 15.89
C THR A 2 6.88 -11.23 14.57
N SER A 3 6.80 -12.51 14.30
CA SER A 3 6.30 -13.07 13.05
C SER A 3 4.90 -12.55 12.72
N ILE A 4 4.73 -11.98 11.53
CA ILE A 4 3.45 -11.60 10.90
C ILE A 4 2.44 -12.78 10.84
N ARG A 5 2.87 -13.98 11.21
CA ARG A 5 2.09 -15.24 11.17
C ARG A 5 0.86 -15.30 12.09
N ASN A 6 0.70 -14.36 13.02
CA ASN A 6 -0.37 -14.38 14.03
C ASN A 6 -1.37 -13.22 13.95
N LEU A 7 -1.36 -12.41 12.91
CA LEU A 7 -2.47 -11.48 12.67
C LEU A 7 -3.71 -12.32 12.35
N LYS A 8 -4.67 -12.35 13.29
CA LYS A 8 -6.02 -12.84 13.02
C LYS A 8 -6.48 -12.16 11.76
N THR A 9 -6.99 -12.93 10.80
CA THR A 9 -7.59 -12.44 9.57
C THR A 9 -8.51 -11.28 9.91
N LEU A 10 -8.14 -10.09 9.44
CA LEU A 10 -8.93 -8.89 9.68
C LEU A 10 -10.30 -9.09 9.04
N SER A 11 -11.34 -8.67 9.75
CA SER A 11 -12.69 -8.72 9.22
C SER A 11 -12.73 -8.07 7.83
N PRO A 12 -13.37 -8.69 6.82
CA PRO A 12 -13.57 -8.10 5.50
C PRO A 12 -14.20 -6.69 5.55
N GLN A 13 -14.86 -6.36 6.64
CA GLN A 13 -15.54 -5.08 6.87
C GLN A 13 -14.59 -3.89 7.09
N ASN A 14 -13.31 -4.15 7.36
CA ASN A 14 -12.31 -3.12 7.69
C ASN A 14 -11.29 -2.88 6.58
N ARG A 15 -11.62 -3.18 5.33
CA ARG A 15 -10.75 -2.91 4.17
C ARG A 15 -11.58 -2.42 2.99
N LEU A 16 -10.90 -1.83 2.02
CA LEU A 16 -11.50 -1.54 0.73
C LEU A 16 -12.06 -2.81 0.09
N GLN A 17 -13.18 -2.70 -0.59
CA GLN A 17 -13.80 -3.81 -1.30
C GLN A 17 -13.14 -4.11 -2.65
N THR A 18 -12.18 -3.29 -3.07
CA THR A 18 -11.38 -3.52 -4.27
C THR A 18 -10.69 -4.89 -4.21
N PRO A 19 -10.77 -5.71 -5.25
CA PRO A 19 -10.09 -7.00 -5.29
C PRO A 19 -8.58 -6.82 -5.10
N LEU A 20 -7.98 -7.70 -4.29
CA LEU A 20 -6.54 -7.70 -4.09
C LEU A 20 -5.82 -8.14 -5.36
N PRO A 21 -4.71 -7.49 -5.73
CA PRO A 21 -3.96 -7.86 -6.92
C PRO A 21 -3.33 -9.25 -6.77
N LYS A 22 -3.36 -10.03 -7.85
CA LYS A 22 -2.65 -11.31 -7.95
C LYS A 22 -1.33 -11.15 -8.67
N ILE A 23 -0.42 -12.12 -8.49
CA ILE A 23 0.83 -12.22 -9.25
C ILE A 23 0.62 -13.18 -10.41
N GLY A 24 0.87 -12.72 -11.64
CA GLY A 24 0.89 -13.57 -12.83
C GLY A 24 2.29 -14.09 -13.11
N ILE A 25 2.44 -15.39 -13.39
CA ILE A 25 3.68 -15.97 -13.86
C ILE A 25 3.54 -16.39 -15.32
N ARG A 26 4.46 -15.89 -16.15
CA ARG A 26 4.53 -16.12 -17.57
C ARG A 26 5.72 -17.03 -17.88
N PRO A 27 5.52 -18.37 -18.01
CA PRO A 27 6.56 -19.27 -18.50
C PRO A 27 6.81 -18.99 -19.97
N THR A 28 8.03 -18.61 -20.35
CA THR A 28 8.37 -18.20 -21.71
C THR A 28 9.41 -19.14 -22.32
N ILE A 29 9.26 -19.51 -23.58
CA ILE A 29 10.00 -20.57 -24.22
C ILE A 29 10.35 -20.21 -25.68
N ASP A 30 11.36 -20.80 -26.23
CA ASP A 30 11.57 -20.84 -27.68
C ASP A 30 10.39 -21.59 -28.32
N GLY A 31 9.60 -20.90 -29.10
CA GLY A 31 8.35 -21.44 -29.67
C GLY A 31 8.53 -22.42 -30.84
N ARG A 32 9.76 -22.67 -31.29
CA ARG A 32 10.02 -23.53 -32.46
C ARG A 32 9.79 -25.01 -32.14
N TYR A 33 8.85 -25.59 -32.86
CA TYR A 33 8.58 -27.03 -32.80
C TYR A 33 9.69 -27.86 -33.55
N GLY A 34 9.67 -29.17 -33.33
CA GLY A 34 10.65 -30.09 -33.94
C GLY A 34 11.81 -30.40 -33.01
N GLY A 35 11.58 -30.45 -31.72
CA GLY A 35 12.52 -30.86 -30.69
C GLY A 35 12.96 -29.75 -29.72
N VAL A 36 12.97 -28.48 -30.14
CA VAL A 36 13.42 -27.38 -29.29
C VAL A 36 12.41 -27.12 -28.19
N ARG A 37 11.18 -26.81 -28.56
CA ARG A 37 10.09 -26.51 -27.61
C ARG A 37 9.82 -27.70 -26.69
N GLU A 38 9.64 -28.85 -27.29
CA GLU A 38 9.27 -30.08 -26.59
C GLU A 38 10.31 -30.48 -25.51
N SER A 39 11.58 -30.19 -25.76
CA SER A 39 12.67 -30.49 -24.81
C SER A 39 12.70 -29.55 -23.61
N LEU A 40 12.04 -28.36 -23.67
CA LEU A 40 12.13 -27.30 -22.68
C LEU A 40 10.84 -27.09 -21.88
N GLU A 41 9.70 -27.42 -22.48
CA GLU A 41 8.39 -27.10 -21.95
C GLU A 41 8.14 -27.58 -20.50
N PRO A 42 8.54 -28.84 -20.13
CA PRO A 42 8.42 -29.29 -18.75
C PRO A 42 9.28 -28.50 -17.78
N GLN A 43 10.51 -28.15 -18.15
CA GLN A 43 11.42 -27.38 -17.30
C GLN A 43 10.88 -25.97 -17.03
N VAL A 44 10.44 -25.25 -18.08
CA VAL A 44 9.90 -23.87 -17.96
C VAL A 44 8.66 -23.85 -17.08
N MET A 45 7.77 -24.82 -17.27
CA MET A 45 6.56 -24.93 -16.45
C MET A 45 6.88 -25.30 -14.99
N ASN A 46 7.89 -26.15 -14.76
CA ASN A 46 8.34 -26.46 -13.40
C ASN A 46 8.95 -25.23 -12.71
N MET A 47 9.74 -24.42 -13.39
CA MET A 47 10.24 -23.15 -12.86
C MET A 47 9.09 -22.22 -12.45
N ALA A 48 8.06 -22.09 -13.30
CA ALA A 48 6.89 -21.28 -12.98
C ALA A 48 6.14 -21.78 -11.75
N LYS A 49 5.94 -23.09 -11.62
CA LYS A 49 5.32 -23.72 -10.44
C LYS A 49 6.14 -23.51 -9.17
N ARG A 50 7.46 -23.64 -9.23
CA ARG A 50 8.35 -23.39 -8.09
C ARG A 50 8.34 -21.93 -7.66
N ALA A 51 8.37 -21.00 -8.61
CA ALA A 51 8.23 -19.58 -8.32
C ALA A 51 6.86 -19.28 -7.68
N SER A 52 5.79 -19.91 -8.15
CA SER A 52 4.46 -19.78 -7.54
C SER A 52 4.43 -20.27 -6.09
N GLN A 53 5.01 -21.43 -5.80
CA GLN A 53 5.11 -21.95 -4.45
C GLN A 53 5.93 -21.05 -3.53
N LEU A 54 7.08 -20.54 -4.01
CA LEU A 54 7.91 -19.57 -3.28
C LEU A 54 7.09 -18.34 -2.88
N LEU A 55 6.39 -17.74 -3.83
CA LEU A 55 5.60 -16.52 -3.61
C LEU A 55 4.46 -16.75 -2.63
N GLN A 56 3.64 -17.78 -2.83
CA GLN A 56 2.47 -18.06 -1.98
C GLN A 56 2.85 -18.44 -0.54
N SER A 57 3.99 -19.13 -0.37
CA SER A 57 4.46 -19.56 0.95
C SER A 57 5.04 -18.40 1.78
N ASN A 58 5.62 -17.38 1.12
CA ASN A 58 6.40 -16.33 1.78
C ASN A 58 5.74 -14.95 1.79
N LEU A 59 4.71 -14.72 0.96
CA LEU A 59 4.08 -13.40 0.86
C LEU A 59 2.67 -13.37 1.41
N ARG A 60 2.32 -12.21 1.93
CA ARG A 60 0.96 -11.82 2.33
C ARG A 60 0.74 -10.37 1.87
N HIS A 61 -0.50 -10.04 1.57
CA HIS A 61 -0.92 -8.65 1.42
C HIS A 61 -0.77 -7.90 2.75
N ALA A 62 -0.67 -6.59 2.72
CA ALA A 62 -0.59 -5.76 3.93
C ALA A 62 -1.72 -6.05 4.92
N CYS A 63 -2.89 -6.45 4.43
CA CYS A 63 -4.03 -6.88 5.24
C CYS A 63 -3.90 -8.30 5.85
N GLY A 64 -2.79 -9.00 5.65
CA GLY A 64 -2.54 -10.35 6.15
C GLY A 64 -3.16 -11.49 5.32
N LEU A 65 -3.98 -11.18 4.32
CA LEU A 65 -4.53 -12.19 3.42
C LEU A 65 -3.45 -12.84 2.55
N PRO A 66 -3.60 -14.13 2.17
CA PRO A 66 -2.65 -14.81 1.32
C PRO A 66 -2.59 -14.17 -0.07
N VAL A 67 -1.40 -14.21 -0.67
CA VAL A 67 -1.19 -13.78 -2.05
C VAL A 67 -1.57 -14.93 -2.98
N GLU A 68 -2.41 -14.64 -3.97
CA GLU A 68 -2.75 -15.57 -5.03
C GLU A 68 -1.80 -15.41 -6.22
N VAL A 69 -1.43 -16.55 -6.82
CA VAL A 69 -0.55 -16.60 -8.00
C VAL A 69 -1.25 -17.31 -9.13
N VAL A 70 -1.24 -16.69 -10.30
CA VAL A 70 -1.86 -17.21 -11.53
C VAL A 70 -0.75 -17.54 -12.54
N ILE A 71 -0.65 -18.80 -12.95
CA ILE A 71 0.30 -19.21 -14.00
C ILE A 71 -0.47 -19.23 -15.34
N ALA A 72 0.18 -18.84 -16.44
CA ALA A 72 -0.37 -19.01 -17.78
C ALA A 72 -0.70 -20.48 -18.05
N ASP A 73 -1.73 -20.75 -18.88
CA ASP A 73 -2.22 -22.10 -19.13
C ASP A 73 -1.24 -22.94 -19.95
N SER A 74 -0.38 -22.26 -20.71
CA SER A 74 0.69 -22.88 -21.49
C SER A 74 1.99 -22.09 -21.39
N CYS A 75 3.09 -22.67 -21.81
CA CYS A 75 4.30 -21.92 -22.08
C CYS A 75 4.06 -20.99 -23.27
N ILE A 76 4.65 -19.80 -23.21
CA ILE A 76 4.49 -18.75 -24.22
C ILE A 76 5.69 -18.76 -25.15
N GLY A 77 5.47 -19.24 -26.37
CA GLY A 77 6.45 -19.23 -27.44
C GLY A 77 6.00 -18.46 -28.68
N GLY A 78 4.84 -17.77 -28.61
CA GLY A 78 4.31 -17.00 -29.70
C GLY A 78 3.16 -16.08 -29.28
N PHE A 79 2.72 -15.24 -30.23
CA PHE A 79 1.73 -14.20 -29.97
C PHE A 79 0.33 -14.70 -29.58
N ALA A 80 -0.10 -15.85 -30.10
CA ALA A 80 -1.40 -16.42 -29.75
C ALA A 80 -1.46 -16.82 -28.26
N GLU A 81 -0.40 -17.45 -27.77
CA GLU A 81 -0.28 -17.84 -26.35
C GLU A 81 -0.11 -16.62 -25.45
N ALA A 82 0.62 -15.61 -25.92
CA ALA A 82 0.75 -14.32 -25.20
C ALA A 82 -0.60 -13.62 -25.07
N ALA A 83 -1.40 -13.60 -26.13
CA ALA A 83 -2.75 -13.02 -26.12
C ALA A 83 -3.68 -13.76 -25.13
N ALA A 84 -3.69 -15.09 -25.17
CA ALA A 84 -4.46 -15.90 -24.23
C ALA A 84 -4.05 -15.68 -22.77
N CYS A 85 -2.74 -15.52 -22.50
CA CYS A 85 -2.23 -15.18 -21.20
C CYS A 85 -2.70 -13.80 -20.73
N ALA A 86 -2.64 -12.79 -21.60
CA ALA A 86 -3.09 -11.43 -21.28
C ALA A 86 -4.58 -11.39 -20.96
N GLU A 87 -5.42 -12.09 -21.74
CA GLU A 87 -6.86 -12.22 -21.48
C GLU A 87 -7.14 -12.88 -20.12
N LYS A 88 -6.44 -13.98 -19.82
CA LYS A 88 -6.52 -14.65 -18.52
C LYS A 88 -6.16 -13.71 -17.38
N TRP A 89 -5.09 -12.96 -17.51
CA TRP A 89 -4.61 -12.05 -16.47
C TRP A 89 -5.58 -10.90 -16.21
N GLN A 90 -6.17 -10.35 -17.25
CA GLN A 90 -7.21 -9.33 -17.11
C GLN A 90 -8.42 -9.88 -16.35
N ARG A 91 -8.87 -11.06 -16.68
CA ARG A 91 -10.00 -11.75 -16.05
C ARG A 91 -9.73 -12.10 -14.58
N GLU A 92 -8.50 -12.48 -14.26
CA GLU A 92 -8.05 -12.89 -12.91
C GLU A 92 -7.57 -11.74 -12.03
N ASN A 93 -7.60 -10.49 -12.48
CA ASN A 93 -7.09 -9.33 -11.75
C ASN A 93 -5.59 -9.45 -11.39
N VAL A 94 -4.77 -9.89 -12.34
CA VAL A 94 -3.30 -9.91 -12.16
C VAL A 94 -2.78 -8.48 -12.19
N GLY A 95 -2.12 -8.06 -11.11
CA GLY A 95 -1.57 -6.72 -10.96
C GLY A 95 -0.03 -6.66 -10.99
N VAL A 96 0.64 -7.81 -10.94
CA VAL A 96 2.11 -7.93 -10.97
C VAL A 96 2.49 -9.07 -11.88
N SER A 97 3.49 -8.90 -12.74
CA SER A 97 3.91 -9.94 -13.65
C SER A 97 5.36 -10.40 -13.43
N LEU A 98 5.58 -11.71 -13.46
CA LEU A 98 6.87 -12.36 -13.45
C LEU A 98 6.99 -13.27 -14.68
N THR A 99 7.88 -12.94 -15.61
CA THR A 99 8.26 -13.81 -16.71
C THR A 99 9.40 -14.70 -16.26
N VAL A 100 9.34 -15.99 -16.55
CA VAL A 100 10.40 -16.96 -16.24
C VAL A 100 10.83 -17.69 -17.49
N THR A 101 12.13 -17.79 -17.74
CA THR A 101 12.67 -18.47 -18.91
C THR A 101 14.08 -19.03 -18.68
N PRO A 102 14.32 -20.31 -19.02
CA PRO A 102 15.65 -20.91 -19.04
C PRO A 102 16.38 -20.71 -20.37
N CYS A 103 15.73 -20.16 -21.38
CA CYS A 103 16.25 -20.19 -22.74
C CYS A 103 16.03 -18.87 -23.49
N TRP A 104 16.69 -18.78 -24.65
CA TRP A 104 16.40 -17.75 -25.64
C TRP A 104 14.97 -17.91 -26.16
N CYS A 105 14.31 -16.76 -26.35
CA CYS A 105 13.05 -16.60 -27.06
C CYS A 105 13.02 -15.20 -27.73
N TYR A 106 12.00 -14.92 -28.51
CA TYR A 106 12.01 -13.70 -29.34
C TYR A 106 11.77 -12.43 -28.54
N GLY A 107 10.95 -12.46 -27.51
CA GLY A 107 10.77 -11.41 -26.52
C GLY A 107 9.62 -10.43 -26.77
N SER A 108 9.31 -10.11 -28.02
CA SER A 108 8.28 -9.15 -28.35
C SER A 108 6.87 -9.55 -27.86
N GLU A 109 6.59 -10.84 -27.82
CA GLU A 109 5.34 -11.43 -27.33
C GLU A 109 5.11 -11.26 -25.83
N THR A 110 6.18 -10.95 -25.09
CA THR A 110 6.11 -10.79 -23.62
C THR A 110 6.36 -9.37 -23.13
N ILE A 111 6.49 -8.40 -24.05
CA ILE A 111 6.57 -6.99 -23.69
C ILE A 111 5.21 -6.54 -23.16
N ASP A 112 5.19 -6.09 -21.94
CA ASP A 112 3.99 -5.62 -21.26
C ASP A 112 3.97 -4.09 -21.24
N LEU A 113 3.03 -3.51 -21.96
CA LEU A 113 3.00 -2.07 -22.24
C LEU A 113 2.30 -1.24 -21.16
N ASP A 114 1.57 -1.85 -20.21
CA ASP A 114 0.94 -1.10 -19.11
C ASP A 114 2.01 -0.58 -18.14
N PRO A 115 2.22 0.74 -18.02
CA PRO A 115 3.24 1.29 -17.13
C PRO A 115 2.92 1.05 -15.64
N HIS A 116 1.65 0.86 -15.29
CA HIS A 116 1.22 0.63 -13.89
C HIS A 116 1.21 -0.84 -13.48
N THR A 117 1.60 -1.76 -14.35
CA THR A 117 1.80 -3.15 -13.98
C THR A 117 3.28 -3.41 -13.71
N PRO A 118 3.71 -3.55 -12.44
CA PRO A 118 5.06 -3.95 -12.10
C PRO A 118 5.41 -5.28 -12.75
N LYS A 119 6.56 -5.34 -13.42
CA LYS A 119 6.98 -6.50 -14.20
C LYS A 119 8.44 -6.84 -13.98
N ALA A 120 8.74 -8.12 -13.82
CA ALA A 120 10.09 -8.65 -13.78
C ALA A 120 10.27 -9.82 -14.71
N ILE A 121 11.51 -10.06 -15.09
CA ILE A 121 11.92 -11.18 -15.91
C ILE A 121 13.02 -11.91 -15.17
N TRP A 122 12.78 -13.17 -14.85
CA TRP A 122 13.82 -14.09 -14.37
C TRP A 122 14.37 -14.89 -15.54
N GLY A 123 15.57 -14.53 -15.97
CA GLY A 123 16.34 -15.26 -16.96
C GLY A 123 17.25 -16.28 -16.27
N PHE A 124 17.13 -17.55 -16.67
CA PHE A 124 17.97 -18.61 -16.14
C PHE A 124 19.43 -18.40 -16.60
N ASN A 125 20.36 -18.41 -15.66
CA ASN A 125 21.78 -18.22 -15.94
C ASN A 125 22.45 -19.57 -16.23
N GLY A 126 22.13 -20.15 -17.38
CA GLY A 126 22.67 -21.42 -17.79
C GLY A 126 23.70 -21.34 -18.95
N THR A 127 24.50 -22.36 -19.10
CA THR A 127 25.56 -22.45 -20.15
C THR A 127 25.02 -22.83 -21.52
N GLU A 128 24.04 -23.71 -21.59
CA GLU A 128 23.50 -24.27 -22.81
C GLU A 128 22.31 -23.50 -23.38
N ARG A 129 21.61 -22.75 -22.54
CA ARG A 129 20.34 -22.14 -22.87
C ARG A 129 20.28 -20.72 -22.31
N PRO A 130 20.55 -19.71 -23.13
CA PRO A 130 20.84 -18.36 -22.65
C PRO A 130 19.56 -17.59 -22.29
N GLY A 131 18.88 -17.97 -21.23
CA GLY A 131 17.76 -17.17 -20.66
C GLY A 131 18.19 -15.78 -20.24
N ALA A 132 19.43 -15.58 -19.81
CA ALA A 132 20.00 -14.28 -19.52
C ALA A 132 20.10 -13.39 -20.76
N VAL A 133 20.29 -13.93 -21.95
CA VAL A 133 20.29 -13.17 -23.22
C VAL A 133 18.88 -12.67 -23.54
N TYR A 134 17.88 -13.51 -23.37
CA TYR A 134 16.48 -13.10 -23.49
C TYR A 134 16.15 -11.99 -22.48
N LEU A 135 16.53 -12.17 -21.21
CA LEU A 135 16.37 -11.17 -20.16
C LEU A 135 16.90 -9.80 -20.61
N ALA A 136 18.14 -9.75 -21.11
CA ALA A 136 18.75 -8.50 -21.57
C ALA A 136 17.98 -7.87 -22.74
N ALA A 137 17.58 -8.70 -23.73
CA ALA A 137 16.82 -8.23 -24.90
C ALA A 137 15.44 -7.70 -24.53
N ALA A 138 14.72 -8.41 -23.64
CA ALA A 138 13.39 -8.00 -23.20
C ALA A 138 13.43 -6.74 -22.33
N LEU A 139 14.43 -6.59 -21.46
CA LEU A 139 14.66 -5.36 -20.69
C LEU A 139 14.95 -4.16 -21.62
N ALA A 140 15.80 -4.35 -22.62
CA ALA A 140 16.09 -3.32 -23.61
C ALA A 140 14.82 -2.91 -24.40
N GLY A 141 13.98 -3.89 -24.78
CA GLY A 141 12.69 -3.62 -25.44
C GLY A 141 11.73 -2.81 -24.57
N HIS A 142 11.64 -3.08 -23.28
CA HIS A 142 10.85 -2.28 -22.34
C HIS A 142 11.44 -0.87 -22.18
N ALA A 143 12.76 -0.75 -22.01
CA ALA A 143 13.43 0.54 -21.86
C ALA A 143 13.25 1.45 -23.09
N GLN A 144 13.29 0.91 -24.31
CA GLN A 144 13.02 1.65 -25.54
C GLN A 144 11.60 2.23 -25.58
N LYS A 145 10.65 1.64 -24.88
CA LYS A 145 9.27 2.07 -24.79
C LYS A 145 8.98 2.96 -23.57
N GLY A 146 10.01 3.24 -22.75
CA GLY A 146 9.86 3.99 -21.50
C GLY A 146 9.06 3.24 -20.42
N VAL A 147 8.96 1.91 -20.52
CA VAL A 147 8.20 1.07 -19.60
C VAL A 147 9.15 0.38 -18.62
N PRO A 148 9.03 0.62 -17.30
CA PRO A 148 9.90 -0.01 -16.31
C PRO A 148 9.73 -1.54 -16.29
N ALA A 149 10.85 -2.26 -16.27
CA ALA A 149 10.90 -3.71 -16.06
C ALA A 149 12.15 -4.06 -15.27
N PHE A 150 12.08 -5.10 -14.42
CA PHE A 150 13.15 -5.51 -13.52
C PHE A 150 13.77 -6.83 -13.95
N GLY A 151 15.10 -6.88 -13.98
CA GLY A 151 15.85 -8.10 -14.32
C GLY A 151 16.19 -8.91 -13.07
N ILE A 152 15.98 -10.22 -13.14
CA ILE A 152 16.35 -11.16 -12.09
C ILE A 152 17.19 -12.26 -12.70
N TYR A 153 18.39 -12.49 -12.17
CA TYR A 153 19.27 -13.62 -12.51
C TYR A 153 20.15 -13.97 -11.31
N GLY A 154 20.64 -15.20 -11.29
CA GLY A 154 21.51 -15.72 -10.23
C GLY A 154 22.98 -15.29 -10.38
N ARG A 155 23.74 -15.38 -9.29
CA ARG A 155 25.20 -15.17 -9.31
C ARG A 155 25.92 -16.32 -9.97
N ASP A 156 25.44 -17.54 -9.73
CA ASP A 156 26.04 -18.76 -10.24
C ASP A 156 25.30 -19.27 -11.48
N VAL A 157 25.98 -20.07 -12.25
CA VAL A 157 25.41 -20.78 -13.39
C VAL A 157 24.55 -21.93 -12.87
N GLN A 158 23.37 -22.09 -13.45
CA GLN A 158 22.46 -23.19 -13.18
C GLN A 158 22.54 -24.23 -14.32
N ASP A 159 22.59 -25.50 -13.98
CA ASP A 159 22.51 -26.55 -14.96
C ASP A 159 21.10 -26.71 -15.54
N SER A 160 21.00 -27.29 -16.71
CA SER A 160 19.73 -27.40 -17.46
C SER A 160 18.67 -28.25 -16.76
N ASP A 161 19.07 -29.11 -15.84
CA ASP A 161 18.23 -29.99 -15.04
C ASP A 161 17.99 -29.50 -13.62
N ASP A 162 18.55 -28.34 -13.24
CA ASP A 162 18.29 -27.73 -11.94
C ASP A 162 16.82 -27.38 -11.78
N GLU A 163 16.22 -27.95 -10.74
CA GLU A 163 14.83 -27.67 -10.38
C GLU A 163 14.67 -26.65 -9.25
N ASN A 164 15.74 -26.30 -8.56
CA ASN A 164 15.71 -25.40 -7.41
C ASN A 164 15.92 -23.96 -7.83
N ILE A 165 15.28 -23.05 -7.09
CA ILE A 165 15.54 -21.62 -7.21
C ILE A 165 16.71 -21.28 -6.29
N PRO A 166 17.84 -20.74 -6.79
CA PRO A 166 18.95 -20.31 -5.95
C PRO A 166 18.51 -19.25 -4.94
N ASP A 167 19.12 -19.24 -3.75
CA ASP A 167 18.71 -18.36 -2.64
C ASP A 167 18.73 -16.88 -3.01
N ASP A 168 19.74 -16.43 -3.75
CA ASP A 168 19.84 -15.04 -4.19
C ASP A 168 18.77 -14.67 -5.23
N VAL A 169 18.37 -15.62 -6.08
CA VAL A 169 17.24 -15.45 -7.02
C VAL A 169 15.92 -15.41 -6.24
N ALA A 170 15.73 -16.33 -5.29
CA ALA A 170 14.54 -16.37 -4.45
C ALA A 170 14.33 -15.05 -3.69
N GLN A 171 15.40 -14.50 -3.12
CA GLN A 171 15.36 -13.19 -2.45
C GLN A 171 14.95 -12.07 -3.42
N LYS A 172 15.52 -12.01 -4.62
CA LYS A 172 15.19 -11.00 -5.63
C LYS A 172 13.73 -11.11 -6.09
N ILE A 173 13.25 -12.34 -6.32
CA ILE A 173 11.85 -12.59 -6.68
C ILE A 173 10.90 -12.09 -5.57
N LEU A 174 11.18 -12.44 -4.31
CA LEU A 174 10.36 -12.03 -3.17
C LEU A 174 10.40 -10.51 -2.95
N GLN A 175 11.55 -9.89 -3.10
CA GLN A 175 11.69 -8.43 -2.99
C GLN A 175 10.90 -7.70 -4.08
N PHE A 176 11.07 -8.12 -5.34
CA PHE A 176 10.31 -7.58 -6.46
C PHE A 176 8.80 -7.75 -6.25
N ALA A 177 8.36 -8.97 -5.94
CA ALA A 177 6.94 -9.27 -5.81
C ALA A 177 6.28 -8.50 -4.65
N ARG A 178 6.98 -8.30 -3.54
CA ARG A 178 6.49 -7.47 -2.41
C ARG A 178 6.30 -6.02 -2.84
N ALA A 179 7.30 -5.43 -3.50
CA ALA A 179 7.21 -4.07 -4.02
C ALA A 179 6.12 -3.94 -5.10
N GLY A 180 6.05 -4.93 -6.00
CA GLY A 180 5.04 -4.98 -7.04
C GLY A 180 3.61 -5.06 -6.49
N LEU A 181 3.37 -5.89 -5.47
CA LEU A 181 2.06 -5.97 -4.82
C LEU A 181 1.66 -4.67 -4.13
N ALA A 182 2.63 -3.97 -3.51
CA ALA A 182 2.38 -2.67 -2.91
C ALA A 182 1.96 -1.63 -3.98
N ALA A 183 2.68 -1.57 -5.10
CA ALA A 183 2.33 -0.70 -6.22
C ALA A 183 0.98 -1.08 -6.85
N ALA A 184 0.74 -2.37 -7.09
CA ALA A 184 -0.52 -2.84 -7.68
C ALA A 184 -1.74 -2.60 -6.78
N ALA A 185 -1.57 -2.60 -5.45
CA ALA A 185 -2.63 -2.33 -4.51
C ALA A 185 -3.13 -0.87 -4.55
N MET A 186 -2.33 0.06 -5.05
CA MET A 186 -2.70 1.47 -5.19
C MET A 186 -3.56 1.72 -6.44
N LYS A 187 -3.35 0.95 -7.50
CA LYS A 187 -4.03 1.14 -8.79
C LYS A 187 -5.56 1.10 -8.65
N GLY A 188 -6.23 2.15 -9.14
CA GLY A 188 -7.69 2.27 -9.12
C GLY A 188 -8.30 2.68 -7.77
N THR A 189 -7.47 2.95 -6.76
CA THR A 189 -7.90 3.50 -5.46
C THR A 189 -7.81 5.02 -5.44
N ALA A 190 -8.12 5.66 -4.32
CA ALA A 190 -8.05 7.11 -4.19
C ALA A 190 -7.13 7.56 -3.05
N TYR A 191 -6.59 8.77 -3.19
CA TYR A 191 -6.19 9.65 -2.12
C TYR A 191 -7.34 10.62 -1.84
N LEU A 192 -7.79 10.71 -0.61
CA LEU A 192 -8.90 11.59 -0.21
C LEU A 192 -8.36 12.85 0.48
N ALA A 193 -8.43 13.98 -0.20
CA ALA A 193 -8.15 15.29 0.37
C ALA A 193 -9.39 15.82 1.09
N ILE A 194 -9.35 15.93 2.42
CA ILE A 194 -10.40 16.54 3.22
C ILE A 194 -9.99 17.99 3.50
N GLY A 195 -10.56 18.91 2.72
CA GLY A 195 -10.14 20.31 2.63
C GLY A 195 -9.09 20.53 1.53
N GLY A 196 -8.49 21.71 1.53
CA GLY A 196 -7.48 22.13 0.56
C GLY A 196 -6.04 22.02 1.10
N THR A 197 -5.14 22.76 0.45
CA THR A 197 -3.76 22.92 0.92
C THR A 197 -3.70 23.68 2.23
N SER A 198 -3.08 23.11 3.25
CA SER A 198 -2.92 23.75 4.54
C SER A 198 -1.95 24.92 4.46
N MET A 199 -2.43 26.15 4.64
CA MET A 199 -1.64 27.38 4.72
C MET A 199 -0.60 27.56 3.60
N GLY A 200 -0.70 26.87 2.47
CA GLY A 200 0.26 26.91 1.40
C GLY A 200 1.55 26.12 1.69
N ILE A 201 1.53 25.17 2.62
CA ILE A 201 2.67 24.30 2.91
C ILE A 201 2.97 23.45 1.67
N ALA A 202 4.23 23.49 1.21
CA ALA A 202 4.64 22.86 -0.04
C ALA A 202 4.37 21.34 -0.09
N GLY A 203 4.56 20.60 1.01
CA GLY A 203 4.28 19.19 1.13
C GLY A 203 2.78 18.84 1.11
N SER A 204 1.89 19.82 1.31
CA SER A 204 0.43 19.65 1.24
C SER A 204 -0.12 19.94 -0.15
N ILE A 205 0.69 20.34 -1.12
CA ILE A 205 0.24 20.57 -2.49
C ILE A 205 0.03 19.22 -3.17
N VAL A 206 -1.21 18.96 -3.54
CA VAL A 206 -1.58 17.72 -4.23
C VAL A 206 -1.47 17.92 -5.72
N ASP A 207 -0.54 17.22 -6.35
CA ASP A 207 -0.47 17.08 -7.80
C ASP A 207 -1.29 15.86 -8.21
N GLN A 208 -2.44 16.11 -8.83
CA GLN A 208 -3.35 15.04 -9.28
C GLN A 208 -2.72 14.21 -10.39
N ASP A 209 -1.97 14.83 -11.30
CA ASP A 209 -1.32 14.13 -12.40
C ASP A 209 -0.25 13.18 -11.88
N PHE A 210 0.52 13.57 -10.85
CA PHE A 210 1.46 12.69 -10.18
C PHE A 210 0.79 11.43 -9.63
N PHE A 211 -0.32 11.58 -8.92
CA PHE A 211 -1.06 10.43 -8.36
C PHE A 211 -1.62 9.52 -9.44
N GLN A 212 -2.11 10.09 -10.54
CA GLN A 212 -2.69 9.30 -11.63
C GLN A 212 -1.62 8.62 -12.48
N GLU A 213 -0.59 9.34 -12.88
CA GLU A 213 0.44 8.85 -13.81
C GLU A 213 1.42 7.87 -13.16
N TYR A 214 1.83 8.13 -11.91
CA TYR A 214 2.85 7.30 -11.25
C TYR A 214 2.27 6.26 -10.30
N LEU A 215 1.17 6.55 -9.63
CA LEU A 215 0.59 5.66 -8.63
C LEU A 215 -0.66 4.93 -9.12
N GLY A 216 -1.24 5.35 -10.23
CA GLY A 216 -2.52 4.84 -10.72
C GLY A 216 -3.70 5.15 -9.79
N MET A 217 -3.56 6.14 -8.91
CA MET A 217 -4.54 6.57 -7.92
C MET A 217 -5.30 7.79 -8.41
N ARG A 218 -6.55 7.92 -7.99
CA ARG A 218 -7.32 9.16 -8.16
C ARG A 218 -7.09 10.08 -6.97
N VAL A 219 -7.24 11.38 -7.18
CA VAL A 219 -7.37 12.34 -6.09
C VAL A 219 -8.82 12.77 -6.00
N GLU A 220 -9.44 12.50 -4.85
CA GLU A 220 -10.80 12.92 -4.52
C GLU A 220 -10.72 14.06 -3.50
N SER A 221 -11.59 15.06 -3.61
CA SER A 221 -11.64 16.18 -2.68
C SER A 221 -13.00 16.28 -2.02
N VAL A 222 -12.99 16.42 -0.70
CA VAL A 222 -14.17 16.64 0.13
C VAL A 222 -13.96 17.92 0.94
N ASP A 223 -14.94 18.80 0.96
CA ASP A 223 -14.90 19.99 1.80
C ASP A 223 -14.93 19.63 3.28
N MET A 224 -14.14 20.33 4.12
CA MET A 224 -14.13 20.10 5.57
C MET A 224 -15.51 20.27 6.22
N ILE A 225 -16.41 21.07 5.61
CA ILE A 225 -17.78 21.25 6.08
C ILE A 225 -18.56 19.91 6.09
N GLU A 226 -18.18 18.94 5.25
CA GLU A 226 -18.80 17.62 5.25
C GLU A 226 -18.61 16.89 6.58
N VAL A 227 -17.45 17.04 7.22
CA VAL A 227 -17.20 16.50 8.54
C VAL A 227 -18.17 17.12 9.56
N LEU A 228 -18.33 18.44 9.53
CA LEU A 228 -19.26 19.16 10.41
C LEU A 228 -20.72 18.78 10.12
N ARG A 229 -21.12 18.72 8.85
CA ARG A 229 -22.45 18.27 8.44
C ARG A 229 -22.79 16.90 9.01
N ARG A 230 -21.86 15.97 8.94
CA ARG A 230 -22.06 14.62 9.51
C ARG A 230 -22.16 14.65 11.03
N VAL A 231 -21.34 15.43 11.70
CA VAL A 231 -21.43 15.61 13.16
C VAL A 231 -22.78 16.20 13.57
N GLU A 232 -23.20 17.29 12.94
CA GLU A 232 -24.42 18.01 13.27
C GLU A 232 -25.69 17.20 12.98
N ARG A 233 -25.70 16.44 11.89
CA ARG A 233 -26.83 15.60 11.49
C ARG A 233 -26.82 14.20 12.08
N GLY A 234 -25.81 13.85 12.88
CA GLY A 234 -25.71 12.53 13.48
C GLY A 234 -25.43 11.41 12.46
N ILE A 235 -24.71 11.72 11.37
CA ILE A 235 -24.37 10.75 10.32
C ILE A 235 -23.11 9.98 10.72
N PHE A 236 -23.25 9.14 11.71
CA PHE A 236 -22.26 8.19 12.22
C PHE A 236 -22.96 7.07 13.00
N ASP A 237 -22.29 5.95 13.22
CA ASP A 237 -22.81 4.86 14.05
C ASP A 237 -22.78 5.24 15.53
N ALA A 238 -23.94 5.56 16.11
CA ALA A 238 -24.06 5.97 17.50
C ALA A 238 -23.59 4.88 18.48
N LYS A 239 -23.82 3.61 18.17
CA LYS A 239 -23.38 2.49 19.02
C LYS A 239 -21.85 2.34 19.00
N GLU A 240 -21.25 2.56 17.86
CA GLU A 240 -19.79 2.60 17.76
C GLU A 240 -19.23 3.79 18.52
N PHE A 241 -19.86 4.96 18.40
CA PHE A 241 -19.45 6.15 19.13
C PHE A 241 -19.46 5.95 20.65
N GLU A 242 -20.48 5.30 21.21
CA GLU A 242 -20.53 4.97 22.65
C GLU A 242 -19.35 4.06 23.06
N ARG A 243 -19.02 3.03 22.23
CA ARG A 243 -17.87 2.16 22.49
C ARG A 243 -16.56 2.95 22.42
N ALA A 244 -16.43 3.83 21.42
CA ALA A 244 -15.25 4.65 21.22
C ALA A 244 -15.02 5.60 22.39
N GLN A 245 -16.06 6.30 22.86
CA GLN A 245 -15.96 7.18 24.03
C GLN A 245 -15.49 6.43 25.28
N LYS A 246 -16.06 5.27 25.54
CA LYS A 246 -15.66 4.45 26.68
C LYS A 246 -14.19 4.03 26.57
N TRP A 247 -13.78 3.53 25.42
CA TRP A 247 -12.42 3.06 25.16
C TRP A 247 -11.40 4.21 25.27
N VAL A 248 -11.70 5.37 24.68
CA VAL A 248 -10.83 6.55 24.75
C VAL A 248 -10.66 7.00 26.19
N LYS A 249 -11.72 7.05 26.97
CA LYS A 249 -11.65 7.42 28.39
C LYS A 249 -10.77 6.45 29.22
N GLU A 250 -10.74 5.18 28.86
CA GLU A 250 -9.97 4.14 29.56
C GLU A 250 -8.52 4.06 29.08
N ASN A 251 -8.24 4.38 27.80
CA ASN A 251 -6.95 4.10 27.16
C ASN A 251 -6.17 5.34 26.70
N CYS A 252 -6.78 6.52 26.68
CA CYS A 252 -6.14 7.77 26.27
C CYS A 252 -6.06 8.76 27.44
N PRO A 253 -5.09 8.62 28.33
CA PRO A 253 -4.95 9.53 29.48
C PRO A 253 -4.58 10.94 29.01
N GLU A 254 -5.21 11.94 29.59
CA GLU A 254 -4.84 13.33 29.35
C GLU A 254 -3.51 13.65 30.01
N GLY A 255 -2.65 14.33 29.27
CA GLY A 255 -1.41 14.88 29.82
C GLY A 255 -1.63 16.09 30.70
N LYS A 256 -0.55 16.62 31.25
CA LYS A 256 -0.58 17.85 32.04
C LYS A 256 -0.79 19.05 31.12
N ASP A 257 -1.81 19.86 31.45
CA ASP A 257 -2.06 21.13 30.79
C ASP A 257 -1.09 22.20 31.31
N TRP A 258 -0.12 22.57 30.48
CA TRP A 258 0.89 23.59 30.76
C TRP A 258 0.47 25.01 30.47
N ASN A 259 -0.73 25.21 29.88
CA ASN A 259 -1.23 26.56 29.63
C ASN A 259 -1.38 27.35 30.91
N PRO A 260 -1.28 28.71 30.87
CA PRO A 260 -1.67 29.56 31.95
C PRO A 260 -3.11 29.29 32.41
N LYS A 261 -3.41 29.50 33.69
CA LYS A 261 -4.69 29.11 34.29
C LYS A 261 -5.90 29.73 33.59
N ASP A 262 -5.77 30.95 33.11
CA ASP A 262 -6.80 31.71 32.38
C ASP A 262 -7.06 31.15 30.97
N LYS A 263 -6.12 30.39 30.42
CA LYS A 263 -6.24 29.76 29.10
C LYS A 263 -6.60 28.26 29.14
N ARG A 264 -6.65 27.68 30.34
CA ARG A 264 -6.99 26.26 30.49
C ARG A 264 -8.44 25.98 30.18
N ARG A 265 -8.69 24.92 29.42
CA ARG A 265 -10.05 24.46 29.15
C ARG A 265 -10.68 23.83 30.39
N SER A 266 -11.97 24.16 30.63
CA SER A 266 -12.78 23.51 31.66
C SER A 266 -13.02 22.05 31.31
N ARG A 267 -13.34 21.18 32.30
CA ARG A 267 -13.67 19.76 32.04
C ARG A 267 -14.78 19.62 30.97
N LYS A 268 -15.84 20.44 31.09
CA LYS A 268 -16.94 20.41 30.11
C LYS A 268 -16.51 20.75 28.68
N GLN A 269 -15.58 21.70 28.53
CA GLN A 269 -15.00 21.99 27.20
C GLN A 269 -14.17 20.85 26.66
N LYS A 270 -13.29 20.28 27.48
CA LYS A 270 -12.47 19.11 27.09
C LYS A 270 -13.35 17.91 26.70
N ASP A 271 -14.42 17.64 27.44
CA ASP A 271 -15.35 16.56 27.13
C ASP A 271 -16.00 16.75 25.76
N LYS A 272 -16.41 17.98 25.43
CA LYS A 272 -16.95 18.30 24.10
C LYS A 272 -15.89 18.17 22.98
N GLU A 273 -14.66 18.59 23.26
CA GLU A 273 -13.55 18.47 22.30
C GLU A 273 -13.21 17.00 22.05
N TRP A 274 -13.22 16.16 23.09
CA TRP A 274 -13.08 14.70 22.94
C TRP A 274 -14.22 14.07 22.13
N GLU A 275 -15.47 14.44 22.41
CA GLU A 275 -16.62 13.97 21.64
C GLU A 275 -16.47 14.29 20.14
N LEU A 276 -16.08 15.51 19.83
CA LEU A 276 -15.88 15.94 18.44
C LEU A 276 -14.72 15.19 17.79
N SER A 277 -13.57 15.08 18.46
CA SER A 277 -12.40 14.40 17.93
C SER A 277 -12.66 12.92 17.63
N ILE A 278 -13.43 12.23 18.49
CA ILE A 278 -13.83 10.84 18.26
C ILE A 278 -14.76 10.73 17.04
N LYS A 279 -15.75 11.63 16.94
CA LYS A 279 -16.65 11.69 15.77
C LYS A 279 -15.88 11.96 14.49
N MET A 280 -14.91 12.90 14.52
CA MET A 280 -14.03 13.19 13.39
C MET A 280 -13.29 11.94 12.94
N ALA A 281 -12.68 11.18 13.86
CA ALA A 281 -11.97 9.95 13.52
C ALA A 281 -12.88 8.91 12.82
N MET A 282 -14.09 8.71 13.35
CA MET A 282 -15.06 7.79 12.75
C MET A 282 -15.50 8.28 11.36
N ILE A 283 -15.84 9.56 11.24
CA ILE A 283 -16.32 10.17 9.99
C ILE A 283 -15.23 10.14 8.91
N MET A 284 -13.98 10.46 9.25
CA MET A 284 -12.85 10.40 8.30
C MET A 284 -12.61 8.98 7.80
N ARG A 285 -12.64 7.99 8.67
CA ARG A 285 -12.60 6.58 8.27
C ARG A 285 -13.76 6.24 7.33
N ASP A 286 -14.97 6.62 7.69
CA ASP A 286 -16.17 6.31 6.91
C ASP A 286 -16.17 7.02 5.55
N LEU A 287 -15.58 8.22 5.45
CA LEU A 287 -15.31 8.89 4.18
C LEU A 287 -14.33 8.10 3.32
N MET A 288 -13.28 7.51 3.91
CA MET A 288 -12.31 6.73 3.16
C MET A 288 -12.91 5.43 2.59
N ILE A 289 -13.47 4.58 3.45
CA ILE A 289 -13.81 3.19 3.11
C ILE A 289 -15.31 2.90 3.08
N GLY A 290 -16.14 3.87 3.48
CA GLY A 290 -17.58 3.67 3.67
C GLY A 290 -17.93 2.98 4.99
N ASN A 291 -19.23 2.97 5.29
CA ASN A 291 -19.79 2.30 6.48
C ASN A 291 -21.20 1.79 6.18
N PRO A 292 -21.38 0.47 5.99
CA PRO A 292 -22.71 -0.12 5.69
C PRO A 292 -23.75 0.11 6.79
N ALA A 293 -23.35 0.43 8.04
CA ALA A 293 -24.30 0.75 9.10
C ALA A 293 -25.08 2.04 8.81
N LEU A 294 -24.48 2.98 8.10
CA LEU A 294 -25.13 4.24 7.71
C LEU A 294 -26.29 4.01 6.74
N GLU A 295 -26.20 3.02 5.87
CA GLU A 295 -27.30 2.69 4.95
C GLU A 295 -28.57 2.27 5.71
N LYS A 296 -28.42 1.52 6.81
CA LYS A 296 -29.53 1.11 7.68
C LYS A 296 -30.17 2.29 8.42
N LEU A 297 -29.43 3.38 8.58
CA LEU A 297 -29.89 4.64 9.16
C LEU A 297 -30.52 5.59 8.12
N GLY A 298 -30.56 5.20 6.85
CA GLY A 298 -31.11 5.97 5.74
C GLY A 298 -30.10 6.83 4.97
N PHE A 299 -28.81 6.78 5.33
CA PHE A 299 -27.73 7.56 4.72
C PHE A 299 -27.01 6.73 3.65
N ARG A 300 -27.68 6.41 2.54
CA ARG A 300 -27.16 5.52 1.50
C ARG A 300 -25.95 6.07 0.76
N GLU A 301 -25.91 7.38 0.54
CA GLU A 301 -24.80 8.04 -0.14
C GLU A 301 -23.56 8.03 0.77
N GLU A 302 -23.73 8.45 2.01
CA GLU A 302 -22.66 8.54 3.00
C GLU A 302 -22.11 7.17 3.42
N ALA A 303 -22.86 6.10 3.20
CA ALA A 303 -22.43 4.72 3.49
C ALA A 303 -21.35 4.21 2.53
N ARG A 304 -21.17 4.83 1.34
CA ARG A 304 -20.33 4.26 0.27
C ARG A 304 -18.84 4.55 0.44
N GLY A 305 -18.46 5.70 0.99
CA GLY A 305 -17.05 6.14 1.04
C GLY A 305 -16.46 6.47 -0.34
N HIS A 306 -15.17 6.78 -0.37
CA HIS A 306 -14.45 7.24 -1.56
C HIS A 306 -13.41 6.23 -2.10
N ASN A 307 -13.43 4.98 -1.64
CA ASN A 307 -12.43 3.97 -1.99
C ASN A 307 -10.98 4.44 -1.80
N ALA A 308 -10.72 5.14 -0.69
CA ALA A 308 -9.44 5.77 -0.42
C ALA A 308 -8.53 4.89 0.45
N LEU A 309 -7.31 4.62 -0.05
CA LEU A 309 -6.25 3.94 0.71
C LEU A 309 -5.51 4.90 1.64
N ALA A 310 -5.46 6.17 1.28
CA ALA A 310 -4.87 7.21 2.09
C ALA A 310 -5.72 8.47 2.02
N ALA A 311 -5.64 9.28 3.06
CA ALA A 311 -6.33 10.56 3.14
C ALA A 311 -5.45 11.60 3.81
N GLY A 312 -5.83 12.86 3.69
CA GLY A 312 -5.27 13.95 4.46
C GLY A 312 -6.37 14.89 4.95
N PHE A 313 -6.17 15.48 6.11
CA PHE A 313 -7.09 16.46 6.68
C PHE A 313 -6.40 17.80 6.81
N GLN A 314 -6.94 18.84 6.19
CA GLN A 314 -6.32 20.18 6.18
C GLN A 314 -6.08 20.72 7.58
N GLY A 315 -7.07 20.76 8.45
CA GLY A 315 -7.04 20.93 9.88
C GLY A 315 -6.42 22.20 10.47
N GLN A 316 -5.63 22.94 9.75
CA GLN A 316 -4.96 24.14 10.25
C GLN A 316 -5.75 25.41 9.96
N ARG A 317 -5.45 26.49 10.73
CA ARG A 317 -6.09 27.80 10.62
C ARG A 317 -7.61 27.69 10.49
N ASN A 318 -8.35 28.65 10.22
CA ASN A 318 -9.82 28.67 10.17
C ASN A 318 -10.53 27.52 10.91
N TRP A 319 -10.04 26.29 10.84
CA TRP A 319 -10.54 25.15 11.60
C TRP A 319 -10.06 25.20 13.06
N THR A 320 -8.73 25.21 13.30
CA THR A 320 -8.15 25.17 14.65
C THR A 320 -8.36 26.44 15.45
N ASP A 321 -8.76 27.53 14.81
CA ASP A 321 -9.20 28.75 15.50
C ASP A 321 -10.54 28.54 16.23
N HIS A 322 -11.33 27.53 15.87
CA HIS A 322 -12.68 27.30 16.40
C HIS A 322 -12.90 25.89 16.95
N LEU A 323 -12.18 24.88 16.45
CA LEU A 323 -12.43 23.46 16.67
C LEU A 323 -11.13 22.73 17.03
N PRO A 324 -11.22 21.54 17.67
CA PRO A 324 -10.06 20.66 17.81
C PRO A 324 -9.44 20.31 16.46
N ASN A 325 -8.10 20.24 16.43
CA ASN A 325 -7.37 19.81 15.23
C ASN A 325 -7.57 18.31 14.92
N GLY A 326 -6.84 17.85 13.88
CA GLY A 326 -6.88 16.45 13.44
C GLY A 326 -5.98 15.50 14.21
N ASP A 327 -5.20 15.92 15.20
CA ASP A 327 -4.15 15.10 15.83
C ASP A 327 -4.67 13.78 16.39
N PHE A 328 -5.82 13.78 17.08
CA PHE A 328 -6.38 12.53 17.59
C PHE A 328 -6.88 11.60 16.47
N PRO A 329 -7.70 12.06 15.47
CA PRO A 329 -8.02 11.26 14.31
C PRO A 329 -6.79 10.68 13.60
N GLU A 330 -5.77 11.48 13.38
CA GLU A 330 -4.53 11.06 12.72
C GLU A 330 -3.80 10.01 13.55
N ALA A 331 -3.62 10.24 14.84
CA ALA A 331 -2.97 9.28 15.72
C ALA A 331 -3.72 7.94 15.74
N ILE A 332 -5.03 7.94 15.99
CA ILE A 332 -5.79 6.70 16.15
C ILE A 332 -5.98 5.96 14.82
N LEU A 333 -6.19 6.66 13.70
CA LEU A 333 -6.39 6.00 12.41
C LEU A 333 -5.11 5.35 11.88
N ASN A 334 -3.96 5.98 12.09
CA ASN A 334 -2.67 5.43 11.68
C ASN A 334 -2.20 4.24 12.53
N THR A 335 -2.83 3.95 13.67
CA THR A 335 -2.50 2.74 14.46
C THR A 335 -3.12 1.47 13.87
N SER A 336 -2.65 0.32 14.32
CA SER A 336 -3.20 -1.00 13.96
C SER A 336 -4.29 -1.51 14.93
N PHE A 337 -4.84 -0.65 15.77
CA PHE A 337 -5.90 -0.97 16.71
C PHE A 337 -6.75 0.27 17.07
N ASP A 338 -7.97 0.05 17.53
CA ASP A 338 -8.84 1.06 18.12
C ASP A 338 -9.87 0.40 19.04
N TRP A 339 -10.97 1.08 19.32
CA TRP A 339 -12.12 0.58 20.09
C TRP A 339 -12.84 -0.63 19.49
N ASN A 340 -12.56 -1.00 18.25
CA ASN A 340 -13.03 -2.21 17.60
C ASN A 340 -12.02 -3.36 17.68
N GLY A 341 -10.85 -3.14 18.29
CA GLY A 341 -9.77 -4.11 18.41
C GLY A 341 -8.67 -3.94 17.35
N ILE A 342 -7.93 -5.02 17.07
CA ILE A 342 -6.84 -5.02 16.09
C ILE A 342 -7.42 -4.92 14.68
N ARG A 343 -6.86 -4.00 13.88
CA ARG A 343 -7.29 -3.73 12.49
C ARG A 343 -6.12 -3.26 11.63
N GLN A 344 -6.36 -3.09 10.34
CA GLN A 344 -5.43 -2.35 9.48
C GLN A 344 -5.41 -0.87 9.84
N PRO A 345 -4.22 -0.21 9.74
CA PRO A 345 -4.16 1.25 9.76
C PRO A 345 -4.95 1.86 8.60
N PHE A 346 -5.53 3.02 8.87
CA PHE A 346 -6.06 3.92 7.85
C PHE A 346 -5.09 5.09 7.72
N ILE A 347 -4.40 5.20 6.59
CA ILE A 347 -3.39 6.23 6.41
C ILE A 347 -4.06 7.60 6.33
N LEU A 348 -3.81 8.43 7.34
CA LEU A 348 -4.31 9.81 7.42
C LEU A 348 -3.15 10.75 7.71
N ALA A 349 -2.84 11.62 6.76
CA ALA A 349 -1.75 12.59 6.90
C ALA A 349 -2.24 13.89 7.53
N THR A 350 -1.41 14.44 8.40
CA THR A 350 -1.58 15.75 9.00
C THR A 350 -1.54 16.84 7.92
N GLU A 351 -2.34 17.89 8.12
CA GLU A 351 -2.33 19.09 7.29
C GLU A 351 -2.57 18.85 5.79
N ASN A 352 -3.17 17.71 5.46
CA ASN A 352 -3.36 17.25 4.08
C ASN A 352 -2.04 17.15 3.29
N ASP A 353 -0.95 16.74 3.96
CA ASP A 353 0.34 16.49 3.33
C ASP A 353 0.30 15.20 2.49
N ALA A 354 -0.08 15.38 1.23
CA ALA A 354 -0.30 14.29 0.30
C ALA A 354 0.96 13.49 -0.02
N LEU A 355 2.13 14.14 -0.08
CA LEU A 355 3.39 13.46 -0.37
C LEU A 355 3.83 12.58 0.80
N ASN A 356 3.61 13.06 2.03
CA ASN A 356 3.87 12.26 3.21
C ASN A 356 2.86 11.11 3.34
N ALA A 357 1.57 11.35 3.02
CA ALA A 357 0.57 10.29 2.93
C ALA A 357 0.98 9.17 1.97
N ALA A 358 1.51 9.52 0.78
CA ALA A 358 2.03 8.55 -0.17
C ALA A 358 3.20 7.75 0.41
N SER A 359 4.13 8.40 1.11
CA SER A 359 5.27 7.75 1.77
C SER A 359 4.82 6.80 2.88
N MET A 360 3.85 7.21 3.71
CA MET A 360 3.24 6.36 4.73
C MET A 360 2.51 5.17 4.10
N LEU A 361 1.80 5.40 3.00
CA LEU A 361 1.11 4.33 2.26
C LEU A 361 2.11 3.29 1.73
N PHE A 362 3.23 3.71 1.12
CA PHE A 362 4.29 2.80 0.71
C PHE A 362 4.83 1.99 1.90
N GLY A 363 5.13 2.66 3.01
CA GLY A 363 5.61 2.00 4.22
C GLY A 363 4.63 0.94 4.71
N HIS A 364 3.34 1.26 4.77
CA HIS A 364 2.30 0.31 5.17
C HIS A 364 2.16 -0.87 4.21
N LEU A 365 2.07 -0.62 2.90
CA LEU A 365 1.88 -1.67 1.91
C LEU A 365 3.07 -2.64 1.81
N LEU A 366 4.30 -2.14 2.04
CA LEU A 366 5.51 -2.96 2.04
C LEU A 366 5.70 -3.79 3.31
N THR A 367 5.27 -3.28 4.46
CA THR A 367 5.59 -3.88 5.78
C THR A 367 4.39 -4.48 6.49
N GLY A 368 3.16 -4.09 6.12
CA GLY A 368 1.94 -4.46 6.84
C GLY A 368 1.84 -3.83 8.23
N THR A 369 2.66 -2.81 8.54
CA THR A 369 2.71 -2.16 9.85
C THR A 369 2.03 -0.79 9.86
N ALA A 370 1.69 -0.32 11.05
CA ALA A 370 1.28 1.06 11.27
C ALA A 370 2.41 2.03 10.92
N GLN A 371 2.04 3.21 10.46
CA GLN A 371 2.97 4.28 10.10
C GLN A 371 2.76 5.46 11.04
N LEU A 372 3.82 6.22 11.28
CA LEU A 372 3.79 7.42 12.10
C LEU A 372 4.05 8.64 11.21
N PHE A 373 3.15 9.61 11.28
CA PHE A 373 3.43 10.96 10.83
C PHE A 373 4.07 11.73 12.00
N ALA A 374 5.21 12.37 11.77
CA ALA A 374 5.85 13.20 12.77
C ALA A 374 6.63 14.34 12.11
N ASP A 375 6.45 15.54 12.63
CA ASP A 375 7.26 16.69 12.26
C ASP A 375 8.62 16.65 12.94
N VAL A 376 9.69 16.83 12.18
CA VAL A 376 11.00 17.18 12.72
C VAL A 376 11.05 18.68 12.91
N ARG A 377 10.68 19.15 14.10
CA ARG A 377 10.53 20.60 14.34
C ARG A 377 11.85 21.31 14.57
N THR A 378 12.83 20.62 15.12
CA THR A 378 14.14 21.23 15.42
C THR A 378 15.21 20.18 15.55
N TYR A 379 16.44 20.61 15.34
CA TYR A 379 17.63 19.87 15.67
C TYR A 379 18.46 20.68 16.70
N TRP A 380 18.84 20.02 17.78
CA TRP A 380 19.65 20.62 18.83
C TRP A 380 20.97 19.86 18.92
N SER A 381 22.09 20.58 18.92
CA SER A 381 23.39 19.95 19.23
C SER A 381 23.42 19.50 20.68
N ALA A 382 24.27 18.51 21.00
CA ALA A 382 24.42 18.01 22.34
C ALA A 382 24.76 19.15 23.34
N GLU A 383 25.63 20.09 22.93
CA GLU A 383 26.03 21.25 23.73
C GLU A 383 24.84 22.22 23.95
N ALA A 384 23.96 22.36 22.97
CA ALA A 384 22.78 23.20 23.11
C ALA A 384 21.77 22.58 24.09
N VAL A 385 21.57 21.27 24.03
CA VAL A 385 20.73 20.53 24.99
C VAL A 385 21.27 20.68 26.40
N GLU A 386 22.57 20.43 26.62
CA GLU A 386 23.21 20.55 27.93
C GLU A 386 23.08 21.98 28.46
N ARG A 387 23.37 23.00 27.65
CA ARG A 387 23.27 24.41 28.04
C ARG A 387 21.86 24.80 28.48
N VAL A 388 20.82 24.32 27.79
CA VAL A 388 19.45 24.74 28.03
C VAL A 388 18.75 23.93 29.10
N THR A 389 19.04 22.63 29.16
CA THR A 389 18.34 21.68 30.04
C THR A 389 19.16 21.18 31.21
N GLY A 390 20.50 21.33 31.17
CA GLY A 390 21.44 20.74 32.10
C GLY A 390 21.59 19.22 31.92
N HIS A 391 21.04 18.65 30.84
CA HIS A 391 21.10 17.21 30.55
C HIS A 391 22.18 16.93 29.50
N THR A 392 23.13 16.06 29.82
CA THR A 392 24.15 15.61 28.88
C THR A 392 23.60 14.42 28.08
N LEU A 393 23.64 14.52 26.74
CA LEU A 393 23.26 13.41 25.87
C LEU A 393 24.38 12.38 25.81
N GLU A 394 24.08 11.13 26.12
CA GLU A 394 25.01 10.00 26.05
C GLU A 394 24.75 9.19 24.77
N GLY A 395 25.83 8.85 24.06
CA GLY A 395 25.78 8.04 22.85
C GLY A 395 25.61 8.86 21.57
N ALA A 396 25.53 8.17 20.42
CA ALA A 396 25.19 8.77 19.14
C ALA A 396 23.66 8.95 19.08
N ALA A 397 23.22 10.17 19.31
CA ALA A 397 21.81 10.54 19.14
C ALA A 397 21.56 10.93 17.67
#